data_5f7f69607fd701dd051c1129e863ddbd
#
_entry.id   5f7f69607fd701dd051c1129e863ddbd
#
_cell.length_a   1.000
_cell.length_b   1.000
_cell.length_c   1.000
_cell.angle_alpha   90.00
_cell.angle_beta   90.00
_cell.angle_gamma   90.00
#
_symmetry.space_group_name_H-M   'P 1'
#
loop_
_entity.id
_entity.type
_entity.pdbx_description
1 polymer ?
#
loop_
_entity_poly.entity_id
_entity_poly.type
_entity_poly.pdbx_seq_one_letter_code
_entity_poly.pdbx_strand_id
1 'polypeptide(L)'
;MTDIEIAKSVELKKITKIASEIGINEEDIEQYGSYKAKISENVFEKVKDNKNGKLVLVTALSPTPLGEGKTTVSIAIADGLRKINKKSILALREPSLGPVFGIKGGATGGGKVQVAPMEDINLHFTGDIHAITSANNLLSSIIDNHIYFGNELKFKKVVWKRCVDLNDRQLRVIETGLSGEKNIVPRQDSFDITVASEIMAILCLAENITNLKEMLGNILVGYDEKDNPIYAKQLKAEGAMATLLKDAIKPNLVQTLEHTPAIIHGGPFANIAHGCNSIRATKLALKLGDYVITEAGFGADLGTEKFLNIKCRKANLKPDAVVIVATIKAIKYHGGIEKEKIQEENIEGIKNGIENLYRHIDNIKNKFGLNVIVALNRYNSDTEEEIKYIKDKLNEKGIELSIVEGWAKGGEGATDIAQKLVNLVEKEEDFKFTYSLEEDIKEKIEKIAKNIYGAKGVIYEEEAKQKIEQFKLQGYGNLPVCIAKTQYSFSDNPKNLKCDDEYYITIRNLELKAGAGFIVALAGKIMTMPGLPKHPSAESIDIDEKGNIVGIF
;
A
#
# COMPACT_ATOMS: atom_id res chain seq x y z
N MET A 1 -6.33 25.64 13.21
CA MET A 1 -5.42 24.66 13.81
C MET A 1 -4.90 23.77 12.70
N THR A 2 -3.61 23.57 12.62
CA THR A 2 -2.96 22.61 11.73
C THR A 2 -3.19 21.18 12.22
N ASP A 3 -2.94 20.18 11.40
CA ASP A 3 -3.12 18.78 11.80
C ASP A 3 -2.22 18.40 13.01
N ILE A 4 -1.01 18.94 13.08
CA ILE A 4 -0.10 18.72 14.22
C ILE A 4 -0.61 19.41 15.51
N GLU A 5 -1.21 20.62 15.40
CA GLU A 5 -1.81 21.30 16.55
C GLU A 5 -3.02 20.53 17.08
N ILE A 6 -3.85 19.98 16.19
CA ILE A 6 -4.98 19.11 16.55
C ILE A 6 -4.47 17.86 17.26
N ALA A 7 -3.45 17.18 16.70
CA ALA A 7 -2.86 15.99 17.31
C ALA A 7 -2.31 16.27 18.72
N LYS A 8 -1.60 17.39 18.91
CA LYS A 8 -1.06 17.82 20.21
C LYS A 8 -2.11 18.27 21.22
N SER A 9 -3.31 18.62 20.78
CA SER A 9 -4.42 19.04 21.67
C SER A 9 -5.12 17.88 22.37
N VAL A 10 -4.87 16.64 21.96
CA VAL A 10 -5.52 15.45 22.51
C VAL A 10 -4.58 14.71 23.46
N GLU A 11 -5.09 14.40 24.66
CA GLU A 11 -4.37 13.54 25.62
C GLU A 11 -4.49 12.07 25.18
N LEU A 12 -3.34 11.47 24.81
CA LEU A 12 -3.29 10.07 24.39
C LEU A 12 -3.33 9.12 25.59
N LYS A 13 -3.98 7.99 25.43
CA LYS A 13 -3.89 6.89 26.40
C LYS A 13 -2.52 6.22 26.32
N LYS A 14 -2.01 5.70 27.46
CA LYS A 14 -0.83 4.83 27.44
C LYS A 14 -1.09 3.61 26.57
N ILE A 15 -0.07 3.18 25.82
CA ILE A 15 -0.21 2.06 24.89
C ILE A 15 -0.58 0.74 25.58
N THR A 16 -0.18 0.56 26.83
CA THR A 16 -0.56 -0.60 27.66
C THR A 16 -2.07 -0.65 27.88
N LYS A 17 -2.74 0.52 28.02
CA LYS A 17 -4.20 0.59 28.14
C LYS A 17 -4.89 0.26 26.81
N ILE A 18 -4.37 0.77 25.70
CA ILE A 18 -4.87 0.43 24.36
C ILE A 18 -4.75 -1.09 24.10
N ALA A 19 -3.61 -1.68 24.46
CA ALA A 19 -3.40 -3.12 24.36
C ALA A 19 -4.43 -3.91 25.18
N SER A 20 -4.65 -3.52 26.44
CA SER A 20 -5.61 -4.21 27.32
C SER A 20 -7.07 -4.10 26.80
N GLU A 21 -7.46 -3.00 26.14
CA GLU A 21 -8.79 -2.84 25.54
C GLU A 21 -9.09 -3.84 24.41
N ILE A 22 -8.05 -4.41 23.79
CA ILE A 22 -8.16 -5.44 22.75
C ILE A 22 -7.70 -6.81 23.22
N GLY A 23 -7.54 -7.00 24.53
CA GLY A 23 -7.20 -8.29 25.12
C GLY A 23 -5.73 -8.71 25.02
N ILE A 24 -4.83 -7.75 24.81
CA ILE A 24 -3.37 -7.98 24.84
C ILE A 24 -2.83 -7.56 26.21
N ASN A 25 -2.11 -8.45 26.91
CA ASN A 25 -1.50 -8.13 28.19
C ASN A 25 -0.25 -7.27 28.03
N GLU A 26 0.13 -6.55 29.06
CA GLU A 26 1.33 -5.68 29.04
C GLU A 26 2.62 -6.46 28.77
N GLU A 27 2.74 -7.68 29.26
CA GLU A 27 3.86 -8.59 29.04
C GLU A 27 4.01 -9.07 27.57
N ASP A 28 2.95 -8.93 26.77
CA ASP A 28 2.89 -9.35 25.37
C ASP A 28 3.19 -8.21 24.39
N ILE A 29 3.59 -7.05 24.88
CA ILE A 29 4.00 -5.91 24.08
C ILE A 29 5.40 -5.42 24.47
N GLU A 30 6.15 -4.95 23.48
CA GLU A 30 7.42 -4.26 23.67
C GLU A 30 7.19 -2.76 23.48
N GLN A 31 7.23 -2.00 24.58
CA GLN A 31 6.93 -0.57 24.54
C GLN A 31 8.08 0.23 23.89
N TYR A 32 7.73 1.08 22.95
CA TYR A 32 8.59 2.08 22.32
C TYR A 32 8.14 3.48 22.79
N GLY A 33 8.40 3.80 24.05
CA GLY A 33 7.84 4.96 24.74
C GLY A 33 6.40 4.71 25.22
N SER A 34 5.68 5.79 25.54
CA SER A 34 4.36 5.68 26.20
C SER A 34 3.19 5.34 25.27
N TYR A 35 3.33 5.58 23.97
CA TYR A 35 2.19 5.62 23.03
C TYR A 35 2.30 4.69 21.83
N LYS A 36 3.37 3.92 21.73
CA LYS A 36 3.58 2.92 20.68
C LYS A 36 4.26 1.68 21.23
N ALA A 37 3.96 0.53 20.64
CA ALA A 37 4.57 -0.74 21.03
C ALA A 37 4.61 -1.71 19.86
N LYS A 38 5.51 -2.69 19.91
CA LYS A 38 5.43 -3.88 19.07
C LYS A 38 4.65 -4.97 19.78
N ILE A 39 3.84 -5.70 19.01
CA ILE A 39 3.08 -6.85 19.50
C ILE A 39 3.95 -8.10 19.37
N SER A 40 4.16 -8.81 20.49
CA SER A 40 5.03 -9.97 20.54
C SER A 40 4.43 -11.20 19.81
N GLU A 41 5.29 -12.16 19.46
CA GLU A 41 4.90 -13.37 18.74
C GLU A 41 3.89 -14.22 19.54
N ASN A 42 3.98 -14.20 20.87
CA ASN A 42 3.09 -14.96 21.76
C ASN A 42 1.60 -14.61 21.57
N VAL A 43 1.30 -13.37 21.18
CA VAL A 43 -0.10 -12.93 20.98
C VAL A 43 -0.75 -13.75 19.86
N PHE A 44 -0.02 -14.02 18.76
CA PHE A 44 -0.55 -14.79 17.64
C PHE A 44 -1.02 -16.19 18.06
N GLU A 45 -0.24 -16.87 18.92
CA GLU A 45 -0.62 -18.18 19.46
C GLU A 45 -1.81 -18.09 20.44
N LYS A 46 -1.83 -17.06 21.29
CA LYS A 46 -2.92 -16.86 22.27
C LYS A 46 -4.28 -16.61 21.60
N VAL A 47 -4.29 -15.94 20.44
CA VAL A 47 -5.54 -15.54 19.77
C VAL A 47 -5.89 -16.39 18.54
N LYS A 48 -5.09 -17.39 18.18
CA LYS A 48 -5.28 -18.18 16.94
C LYS A 48 -6.68 -18.79 16.79
N ASP A 49 -7.27 -19.21 17.90
CA ASP A 49 -8.58 -19.86 17.94
C ASP A 49 -9.75 -18.87 18.07
N ASN A 50 -9.47 -17.57 18.21
CA ASN A 50 -10.52 -16.55 18.23
C ASN A 50 -11.26 -16.52 16.89
N LYS A 51 -12.55 -16.23 16.93
CA LYS A 51 -13.35 -15.98 15.73
C LYS A 51 -12.81 -14.74 15.01
N ASN A 52 -12.73 -14.78 13.69
CA ASN A 52 -12.38 -13.60 12.90
C ASN A 52 -13.52 -12.57 12.95
N GLY A 53 -13.15 -11.32 13.08
CA GLY A 53 -14.01 -10.18 12.82
C GLY A 53 -14.27 -9.98 11.32
N LYS A 54 -15.07 -8.97 11.00
CA LYS A 54 -15.41 -8.56 9.62
C LYS A 54 -14.32 -7.69 9.02
N LEU A 55 -13.88 -8.03 7.81
CA LEU A 55 -12.84 -7.29 7.09
C LEU A 55 -13.46 -6.28 6.14
N VAL A 56 -13.24 -5.00 6.38
CA VAL A 56 -13.67 -3.89 5.51
C VAL A 56 -12.45 -3.30 4.81
N LEU A 57 -12.44 -3.37 3.49
CA LEU A 57 -11.40 -2.77 2.67
C LEU A 57 -11.79 -1.35 2.24
N VAL A 58 -10.98 -0.36 2.56
CA VAL A 58 -11.15 1.02 2.08
C VAL A 58 -10.22 1.27 0.89
N THR A 59 -10.80 1.69 -0.20
CA THR A 59 -10.12 2.07 -1.44
C THR A 59 -10.64 3.43 -1.92
N ALA A 60 -10.27 3.86 -3.12
CA ALA A 60 -10.75 5.11 -3.69
C ALA A 60 -10.99 4.98 -5.20
N LEU A 61 -11.64 5.97 -5.77
CA LEU A 61 -11.59 6.21 -7.21
C LEU A 61 -10.16 6.53 -7.66
N SER A 62 -9.90 6.65 -8.96
CA SER A 62 -8.56 6.99 -9.47
C SER A 62 -8.04 8.27 -8.80
N PRO A 63 -6.82 8.25 -8.20
CA PRO A 63 -6.32 9.40 -7.46
C PRO A 63 -6.06 10.60 -8.36
N THR A 64 -6.13 11.78 -7.74
CA THR A 64 -5.85 13.06 -8.37
C THR A 64 -4.69 13.76 -7.65
N PRO A 65 -4.11 14.82 -8.24
CA PRO A 65 -3.12 15.62 -7.52
C PRO A 65 -3.64 16.31 -6.25
N LEU A 66 -4.98 16.27 -6.03
CA LEU A 66 -5.64 16.92 -4.88
C LEU A 66 -5.72 16.01 -3.63
N GLY A 67 -5.57 14.69 -3.82
CA GLY A 67 -5.77 13.68 -2.79
C GLY A 67 -7.26 13.42 -2.47
N GLU A 68 -7.59 12.18 -2.15
CA GLU A 68 -8.99 11.74 -1.88
C GLU A 68 -9.29 11.57 -0.39
N GLY A 69 -8.27 11.62 0.47
CA GLY A 69 -8.43 11.47 1.91
C GLY A 69 -8.77 10.04 2.36
N LYS A 70 -8.27 9.03 1.66
CA LYS A 70 -8.55 7.62 1.96
C LYS A 70 -8.24 7.24 3.40
N THR A 71 -7.03 7.54 3.89
CA THR A 71 -6.62 7.25 5.28
C THR A 71 -7.50 8.00 6.29
N THR A 72 -7.82 9.26 6.00
CA THR A 72 -8.76 10.07 6.81
C THR A 72 -10.12 9.38 6.94
N VAL A 73 -10.67 8.88 5.82
CA VAL A 73 -11.95 8.15 5.82
C VAL A 73 -11.83 6.79 6.53
N SER A 74 -10.72 6.07 6.35
CA SER A 74 -10.49 4.79 7.04
C SER A 74 -10.51 4.95 8.56
N ILE A 75 -9.82 5.98 9.07
CA ILE A 75 -9.78 6.31 10.49
C ILE A 75 -11.16 6.75 10.97
N ALA A 76 -11.84 7.64 10.21
CA ALA A 76 -13.18 8.11 10.53
C ALA A 76 -14.18 6.95 10.68
N ILE A 77 -14.14 5.97 9.77
CA ILE A 77 -15.00 4.78 9.82
C ILE A 77 -14.70 3.94 11.08
N ALA A 78 -13.43 3.73 11.40
CA ALA A 78 -13.06 2.96 12.58
C ALA A 78 -13.50 3.66 13.88
N ASP A 79 -13.28 4.97 14.00
CA ASP A 79 -13.76 5.77 15.12
C ASP A 79 -15.29 5.81 15.16
N GLY A 80 -15.96 5.96 14.00
CA GLY A 80 -17.42 5.94 13.87
C GLY A 80 -18.05 4.62 14.31
N LEU A 81 -17.42 3.48 14.02
CA LEU A 81 -17.86 2.17 14.52
C LEU A 81 -17.80 2.11 16.04
N ARG A 82 -16.77 2.68 16.67
CA ARG A 82 -16.69 2.75 18.13
C ARG A 82 -17.76 3.67 18.73
N LYS A 83 -18.13 4.77 18.05
CA LYS A 83 -19.27 5.63 18.47
C LYS A 83 -20.59 4.87 18.54
N ILE A 84 -20.79 3.86 17.70
CA ILE A 84 -21.95 2.97 17.72
C ILE A 84 -21.71 1.67 18.49
N ASN A 85 -20.74 1.66 19.41
CA ASN A 85 -20.40 0.56 20.32
C ASN A 85 -19.95 -0.73 19.61
N LYS A 86 -19.25 -0.63 18.46
CA LYS A 86 -18.62 -1.75 17.78
C LYS A 86 -17.12 -1.78 18.06
N LYS A 87 -16.54 -2.95 18.27
CA LYS A 87 -15.10 -3.11 18.48
C LYS A 87 -14.38 -3.08 17.15
N SER A 88 -13.90 -1.92 16.74
CA SER A 88 -13.12 -1.72 15.51
C SER A 88 -11.63 -1.66 15.81
N ILE A 89 -10.83 -2.13 14.85
CA ILE A 89 -9.37 -2.03 14.81
C ILE A 89 -8.96 -1.59 13.41
N LEU A 90 -8.01 -0.66 13.32
CA LEU A 90 -7.37 -0.27 12.07
C LEU A 90 -6.17 -1.18 11.76
N ALA A 91 -6.00 -1.52 10.49
CA ALA A 91 -4.79 -2.16 9.98
C ALA A 91 -4.24 -1.36 8.80
N LEU A 92 -3.16 -0.60 9.04
CA LEU A 92 -2.66 0.43 8.13
C LEU A 92 -1.22 0.17 7.69
N ARG A 93 -0.77 0.91 6.66
CA ARG A 93 0.63 0.92 6.21
C ARG A 93 1.45 1.92 7.01
N GLU A 94 2.73 1.59 7.18
CA GLU A 94 3.76 2.51 7.66
C GLU A 94 4.14 3.48 6.54
N PRO A 95 4.22 4.81 6.80
CA PRO A 95 4.67 5.79 5.82
C PRO A 95 6.19 5.72 5.59
N SER A 96 6.62 6.07 4.37
CA SER A 96 8.02 6.19 3.95
C SER A 96 8.48 7.64 4.02
N LEU A 97 9.74 7.87 4.36
CA LEU A 97 10.34 9.21 4.44
C LEU A 97 10.34 9.94 3.08
N GLY A 98 10.51 9.20 1.98
CA GLY A 98 10.52 9.80 0.65
C GLY A 98 9.27 10.64 0.34
N PRO A 99 8.04 10.11 0.48
CA PRO A 99 6.80 10.88 0.38
C PRO A 99 6.69 12.01 1.41
N VAL A 100 7.08 11.79 2.67
CA VAL A 100 7.00 12.78 3.75
C VAL A 100 7.82 14.03 3.43
N PHE A 101 9.06 13.85 3.00
CA PHE A 101 9.95 14.96 2.61
C PHE A 101 9.79 15.37 1.14
N GLY A 102 8.97 14.68 0.36
CA GLY A 102 8.71 14.92 -1.07
C GLY A 102 7.51 15.82 -1.35
N ILE A 103 6.42 15.22 -1.80
CA ILE A 103 5.23 15.95 -2.28
C ILE A 103 4.04 15.83 -1.33
N LYS A 104 3.94 14.71 -0.60
CA LYS A 104 2.78 14.38 0.22
C LYS A 104 3.11 14.48 1.69
N GLY A 105 2.13 14.99 2.42
CA GLY A 105 1.98 14.73 3.83
C GLY A 105 1.96 13.21 4.12
N GLY A 106 2.23 12.84 5.38
CA GLY A 106 2.28 11.46 5.83
C GLY A 106 0.95 10.72 5.71
N ALA A 107 1.00 9.42 5.92
CA ALA A 107 -0.16 8.54 5.85
C ALA A 107 -0.84 8.36 7.23
N THR A 108 -0.94 9.42 8.02
CA THR A 108 -1.50 9.39 9.39
C THR A 108 -2.92 9.92 9.51
N GLY A 109 -3.56 10.28 8.39
CA GLY A 109 -4.86 10.95 8.39
C GLY A 109 -4.74 12.47 8.47
N GLY A 110 -5.79 13.16 8.88
CA GLY A 110 -5.81 14.62 9.02
C GLY A 110 -7.02 15.12 9.82
N GLY A 111 -6.98 16.38 10.26
CA GLY A 111 -8.00 16.95 11.12
C GLY A 111 -8.15 16.18 12.43
N LYS A 112 -9.38 15.89 12.81
CA LYS A 112 -9.70 15.11 14.02
C LYS A 112 -9.49 13.59 13.86
N VAL A 113 -9.28 13.10 12.65
CA VAL A 113 -9.11 11.67 12.35
C VAL A 113 -7.67 11.38 11.96
N GLN A 114 -6.84 11.14 12.95
CA GLN A 114 -5.42 10.84 12.81
C GLN A 114 -5.02 9.64 13.67
N VAL A 115 -4.03 8.88 13.23
CA VAL A 115 -3.29 7.94 14.09
C VAL A 115 -2.16 8.67 14.80
N ALA A 116 -1.93 8.34 16.07
CA ALA A 116 -0.97 9.00 16.93
C ALA A 116 -0.04 8.00 17.65
N PRO A 117 1.22 8.37 17.92
CA PRO A 117 1.84 9.70 17.73
C PRO A 117 2.23 9.97 16.27
N MET A 118 1.68 11.03 15.68
CA MET A 118 1.80 11.35 14.26
C MET A 118 3.24 11.61 13.81
N GLU A 119 4.01 12.36 14.59
CA GLU A 119 5.40 12.70 14.28
C GLU A 119 6.26 11.43 14.22
N ASP A 120 6.18 10.56 15.21
CA ASP A 120 6.96 9.31 15.26
C ASP A 120 6.61 8.38 14.10
N ILE A 121 5.32 8.23 13.80
CA ILE A 121 4.84 7.35 12.72
C ILE A 121 5.39 7.81 11.36
N ASN A 122 5.44 9.11 11.10
CA ASN A 122 5.89 9.67 9.83
C ASN A 122 7.42 9.76 9.69
N LEU A 123 8.19 9.63 10.76
CA LEU A 123 9.65 9.72 10.75
C LEU A 123 10.30 8.36 11.03
N HIS A 124 10.81 8.18 12.23
CA HIS A 124 11.46 6.93 12.65
C HIS A 124 10.55 6.17 13.63
N PHE A 125 9.54 5.52 13.11
CA PHE A 125 8.47 4.93 13.92
C PHE A 125 8.99 3.95 14.98
N THR A 126 9.39 2.74 14.58
CA THR A 126 10.00 1.71 15.43
C THR A 126 11.24 1.09 14.80
N GLY A 127 11.67 1.63 13.65
CA GLY A 127 12.88 1.20 12.96
C GLY A 127 12.66 0.14 11.86
N ASP A 128 11.43 -0.21 11.52
CA ASP A 128 11.14 -1.28 10.55
C ASP A 128 11.70 -0.97 9.15
N ILE A 129 11.50 0.26 8.67
CA ILE A 129 12.02 0.68 7.35
C ILE A 129 13.55 0.69 7.33
N HIS A 130 14.19 1.13 8.43
CA HIS A 130 15.65 1.06 8.56
C HIS A 130 16.16 -0.39 8.55
N ALA A 131 15.48 -1.30 9.26
CA ALA A 131 15.82 -2.72 9.26
C ALA A 131 15.72 -3.34 7.86
N ILE A 132 14.68 -3.00 7.09
CA ILE A 132 14.50 -3.42 5.70
C ILE A 132 15.63 -2.89 4.83
N THR A 133 15.96 -1.59 4.93
CA THR A 133 17.08 -0.96 4.21
C THR A 133 18.40 -1.67 4.52
N SER A 134 18.66 -1.95 5.79
CA SER A 134 19.87 -2.62 6.25
C SER A 134 19.98 -4.05 5.71
N ALA A 135 18.90 -4.83 5.78
CA ALA A 135 18.85 -6.20 5.25
C ALA A 135 19.06 -6.23 3.72
N ASN A 136 18.44 -5.28 3.00
CA ASN A 136 18.59 -5.15 1.56
C ASN A 136 20.04 -4.85 1.15
N ASN A 137 20.68 -3.90 1.83
CA ASN A 137 22.02 -3.46 1.50
C ASN A 137 23.09 -4.45 2.00
N LEU A 138 22.81 -5.21 3.07
CA LEU A 138 23.65 -6.34 3.48
C LEU A 138 23.73 -7.39 2.36
N LEU A 139 22.61 -7.75 1.73
CA LEU A 139 22.60 -8.68 0.61
C LEU A 139 23.44 -8.15 -0.56
N SER A 140 23.33 -6.85 -0.88
CA SER A 140 24.19 -6.22 -1.90
C SER A 140 25.67 -6.34 -1.57
N SER A 141 26.04 -6.09 -0.31
CA SER A 141 27.44 -6.22 0.16
C SER A 141 27.95 -7.65 0.08
N ILE A 142 27.10 -8.64 0.41
CA ILE A 142 27.45 -10.06 0.33
C ILE A 142 27.68 -10.48 -1.14
N ILE A 143 26.85 -10.00 -2.07
CA ILE A 143 27.02 -10.26 -3.51
C ILE A 143 28.38 -9.72 -3.98
N ASP A 144 28.67 -8.44 -3.70
CA ASP A 144 29.92 -7.81 -4.13
C ASP A 144 31.14 -8.51 -3.51
N ASN A 145 31.05 -8.87 -2.22
CA ASN A 145 32.08 -9.62 -1.52
C ASN A 145 32.31 -11.01 -2.14
N HIS A 146 31.25 -11.74 -2.50
CA HIS A 146 31.35 -13.05 -3.17
C HIS A 146 32.03 -12.93 -4.52
N ILE A 147 31.69 -11.93 -5.33
CA ILE A 147 32.33 -11.69 -6.64
C ILE A 147 33.80 -11.36 -6.46
N TYR A 148 34.15 -10.52 -5.49
CA TYR A 148 35.52 -10.13 -5.20
C TYR A 148 36.40 -11.32 -4.77
N PHE A 149 35.91 -12.23 -3.91
CA PHE A 149 36.66 -13.38 -3.39
C PHE A 149 36.59 -14.62 -4.27
N GLY A 150 36.42 -14.46 -5.58
CA GLY A 150 36.60 -15.55 -6.56
C GLY A 150 35.37 -15.95 -7.35
N ASN A 151 34.21 -15.34 -7.05
CA ASN A 151 32.98 -15.54 -7.85
C ASN A 151 32.62 -17.01 -8.11
N GLU A 152 32.65 -17.85 -7.08
CA GLU A 152 32.41 -19.30 -7.21
C GLU A 152 31.06 -19.62 -7.88
N LEU A 153 30.02 -18.78 -7.64
CA LEU A 153 28.71 -18.90 -8.27
C LEU A 153 28.69 -18.35 -9.71
N LYS A 154 29.84 -17.84 -10.22
CA LYS A 154 30.01 -17.37 -11.61
C LYS A 154 29.00 -16.30 -12.02
N PHE A 155 28.75 -15.31 -11.18
CA PHE A 155 27.92 -14.17 -11.54
C PHE A 155 28.41 -13.54 -12.86
N LYS A 156 27.53 -13.57 -13.88
CA LYS A 156 27.64 -12.82 -15.13
C LYS A 156 26.85 -11.51 -15.02
N LYS A 157 25.71 -11.54 -14.28
CA LYS A 157 24.82 -10.40 -14.15
C LYS A 157 24.23 -10.36 -12.73
N VAL A 158 24.40 -9.24 -12.05
CA VAL A 158 23.69 -8.93 -10.81
C VAL A 158 22.38 -8.20 -11.16
N VAL A 159 21.24 -8.62 -10.61
CA VAL A 159 19.94 -7.97 -10.78
C VAL A 159 19.42 -7.32 -9.49
N TRP A 160 20.04 -7.64 -8.37
CA TRP A 160 19.70 -7.07 -7.07
C TRP A 160 20.18 -5.62 -6.99
N LYS A 161 19.30 -4.75 -6.49
CA LYS A 161 19.55 -3.32 -6.32
C LYS A 161 19.74 -2.97 -4.84
N ARG A 162 20.42 -1.88 -4.56
CA ARG A 162 20.44 -1.26 -3.25
C ARG A 162 19.13 -0.53 -2.96
N CYS A 163 18.94 -0.06 -1.73
CA CYS A 163 17.80 0.80 -1.42
C CYS A 163 18.15 1.89 -0.39
N VAL A 164 17.35 2.95 -0.41
CA VAL A 164 17.34 4.04 0.56
C VAL A 164 15.92 4.57 0.70
N ASP A 165 15.50 4.96 1.90
CA ASP A 165 14.13 5.45 2.12
C ASP A 165 13.99 6.96 1.90
N LEU A 166 14.48 7.44 0.79
CA LEU A 166 14.40 8.85 0.35
C LEU A 166 14.13 8.92 -1.16
N ASN A 167 13.64 10.06 -1.62
CA ASN A 167 13.50 10.36 -3.04
C ASN A 167 14.81 10.93 -3.59
N ASP A 168 15.56 10.14 -4.35
CA ASP A 168 16.81 10.58 -4.96
C ASP A 168 16.98 10.07 -6.40
N ARG A 169 16.67 10.93 -7.38
CA ARG A 169 16.77 10.58 -8.79
C ARG A 169 18.18 10.30 -9.29
N GLN A 170 19.22 10.76 -8.57
CA GLN A 170 20.61 10.52 -8.95
C GLN A 170 21.01 9.04 -8.78
N LEU A 171 20.30 8.33 -7.90
CA LEU A 171 20.59 6.94 -7.59
C LEU A 171 19.94 5.93 -8.56
N ARG A 172 19.20 6.38 -9.59
CA ARG A 172 18.52 5.49 -10.54
C ARG A 172 19.47 4.62 -11.34
N VAL A 173 20.62 5.15 -11.72
CA VAL A 173 21.73 4.42 -12.35
C VAL A 173 23.02 5.06 -11.84
N ILE A 174 23.88 4.26 -11.25
CA ILE A 174 25.17 4.69 -10.72
C ILE A 174 26.27 3.70 -11.10
N GLU A 175 27.50 4.12 -10.98
CA GLU A 175 28.66 3.23 -11.02
C GLU A 175 29.27 3.16 -9.63
N THR A 176 29.51 1.95 -9.13
CA THR A 176 30.10 1.69 -7.84
C THR A 176 31.52 1.13 -7.98
N GLY A 177 32.32 1.22 -6.91
CA GLY A 177 33.64 0.60 -6.87
C GLY A 177 34.71 1.35 -7.68
N LEU A 178 34.61 2.68 -7.80
CA LEU A 178 35.54 3.50 -8.61
C LEU A 178 36.76 4.06 -7.84
N SER A 179 36.94 3.73 -6.55
CA SER A 179 38.04 4.29 -5.75
C SER A 179 39.43 3.76 -6.16
N GLY A 180 39.52 2.74 -6.99
CA GLY A 180 40.78 2.15 -7.44
C GLY A 180 41.47 1.27 -6.41
N GLU A 181 40.86 1.00 -5.29
CA GLU A 181 41.38 0.06 -4.28
C GLU A 181 41.29 -1.38 -4.77
N LYS A 182 42.23 -2.24 -4.29
CA LYS A 182 42.28 -3.65 -4.73
C LYS A 182 41.06 -4.50 -4.33
N ASN A 183 40.28 -4.03 -3.36
CA ASN A 183 39.19 -4.79 -2.73
C ASN A 183 37.80 -4.37 -3.22
N ILE A 184 37.71 -3.82 -4.43
CA ILE A 184 36.47 -3.27 -4.96
C ILE A 184 36.17 -3.90 -6.31
N VAL A 185 34.90 -4.15 -6.56
CA VAL A 185 34.39 -4.66 -7.83
C VAL A 185 33.64 -3.53 -8.56
N PRO A 186 34.24 -2.86 -9.55
CA PRO A 186 33.55 -1.85 -10.33
C PRO A 186 32.39 -2.45 -11.10
N ARG A 187 31.19 -1.91 -10.91
CA ARG A 187 30.00 -2.32 -11.66
C ARG A 187 28.92 -1.25 -11.68
N GLN A 188 28.04 -1.34 -12.66
CA GLN A 188 26.81 -0.56 -12.66
C GLN A 188 25.87 -1.08 -11.57
N ASP A 189 25.24 -0.15 -10.86
CA ASP A 189 24.27 -0.43 -9.82
C ASP A 189 23.11 0.58 -9.86
N SER A 190 22.14 0.43 -8.98
CA SER A 190 21.01 1.34 -8.83
C SER A 190 20.39 1.22 -7.44
N PHE A 191 19.58 2.18 -7.07
CA PHE A 191 18.79 2.14 -5.83
C PHE A 191 17.30 2.16 -6.14
N ASP A 192 16.56 1.38 -5.38
CA ASP A 192 15.11 1.54 -5.23
C ASP A 192 14.83 2.31 -3.92
N ILE A 193 13.70 3.01 -3.84
CA ILE A 193 13.23 3.46 -2.53
C ILE A 193 12.86 2.24 -1.68
N THR A 194 13.17 2.25 -0.38
CA THR A 194 13.04 1.07 0.49
C THR A 194 11.65 0.42 0.42
N VAL A 195 10.60 1.21 0.32
CA VAL A 195 9.21 0.73 0.19
C VAL A 195 8.87 0.12 -1.18
N ALA A 196 9.75 0.22 -2.16
CA ALA A 196 9.67 -0.50 -3.44
C ALA A 196 10.54 -1.77 -3.46
N SER A 197 11.35 -2.01 -2.43
CA SER A 197 12.22 -3.19 -2.35
C SER A 197 11.42 -4.49 -2.23
N GLU A 198 12.01 -5.58 -2.72
CA GLU A 198 11.41 -6.90 -2.55
C GLU A 198 11.33 -7.33 -1.08
N ILE A 199 12.26 -6.88 -0.23
CA ILE A 199 12.25 -7.18 1.21
C ILE A 199 11.03 -6.55 1.90
N MET A 200 10.63 -5.34 1.53
CA MET A 200 9.38 -4.75 2.02
C MET A 200 8.17 -5.61 1.64
N ALA A 201 8.12 -6.11 0.40
CA ALA A 201 7.05 -7.00 -0.03
C ALA A 201 7.07 -8.34 0.73
N ILE A 202 8.25 -8.92 0.92
CA ILE A 202 8.45 -10.16 1.70
C ILE A 202 7.97 -9.97 3.14
N LEU A 203 8.38 -8.91 3.83
CA LEU A 203 7.94 -8.61 5.20
C LEU A 203 6.40 -8.56 5.31
N CYS A 204 5.75 -7.94 4.31
CA CYS A 204 4.29 -7.81 4.29
C CYS A 204 3.55 -9.11 3.95
N LEU A 205 4.19 -10.03 3.23
CA LEU A 205 3.59 -11.29 2.79
C LEU A 205 4.01 -12.50 3.64
N ALA A 206 5.01 -12.35 4.51
CA ALA A 206 5.45 -13.39 5.42
C ALA A 206 4.42 -13.65 6.54
N GLU A 207 4.25 -14.91 6.91
CA GLU A 207 3.34 -15.32 7.97
C GLU A 207 4.01 -15.40 9.35
N ASN A 208 5.30 -15.73 9.38
CA ASN A 208 6.13 -15.83 10.59
C ASN A 208 7.62 -15.71 10.23
N ILE A 209 8.49 -15.74 11.24
CA ILE A 209 9.94 -15.58 11.05
C ILE A 209 10.57 -16.69 10.21
N THR A 210 10.08 -17.91 10.31
CA THR A 210 10.58 -19.06 9.52
C THR A 210 10.23 -18.87 8.05
N ASN A 211 8.98 -18.51 7.76
CA ASN A 211 8.53 -18.22 6.41
C ASN A 211 9.25 -16.96 5.84
N LEU A 212 9.46 -15.93 6.66
CA LEU A 212 10.28 -14.76 6.28
C LEU A 212 11.67 -15.19 5.80
N LYS A 213 12.38 -16.01 6.60
CA LYS A 213 13.73 -16.48 6.26
C LYS A 213 13.73 -17.31 4.97
N GLU A 214 12.76 -18.18 4.78
CA GLU A 214 12.60 -18.97 3.56
C GLU A 214 12.41 -18.04 2.33
N MET A 215 11.50 -17.08 2.43
CA MET A 215 11.24 -16.10 1.36
C MET A 215 12.48 -15.28 1.03
N LEU A 216 13.23 -14.82 2.04
CA LEU A 216 14.50 -14.10 1.84
C LEU A 216 15.52 -14.96 1.09
N GLY A 217 15.62 -16.25 1.40
CA GLY A 217 16.50 -17.19 0.70
C GLY A 217 16.16 -17.38 -0.77
N ASN A 218 14.90 -17.23 -1.14
CA ASN A 218 14.41 -17.37 -2.50
C ASN A 218 14.52 -16.10 -3.36
N ILE A 219 15.05 -14.99 -2.84
CA ILE A 219 15.30 -13.77 -3.62
C ILE A 219 16.25 -14.08 -4.77
N LEU A 220 15.86 -13.71 -5.99
CA LEU A 220 16.70 -13.77 -7.19
C LEU A 220 17.70 -12.62 -7.15
N VAL A 221 19.01 -12.94 -7.07
CA VAL A 221 20.07 -11.92 -6.97
C VAL A 221 20.86 -11.71 -8.26
N GLY A 222 20.83 -12.67 -9.17
CA GLY A 222 21.57 -12.58 -10.43
C GLY A 222 21.47 -13.82 -11.29
N TYR A 223 22.32 -13.87 -12.30
CA TYR A 223 22.44 -14.98 -13.23
C TYR A 223 23.91 -15.36 -13.41
N ASP A 224 24.17 -16.66 -13.57
CA ASP A 224 25.52 -17.19 -13.89
C ASP A 224 25.89 -17.04 -15.37
N GLU A 225 27.07 -17.51 -15.75
CA GLU A 225 27.57 -17.49 -17.13
C GLU A 225 26.70 -18.27 -18.11
N LYS A 226 25.88 -19.22 -17.64
CA LYS A 226 24.94 -20.02 -18.43
C LYS A 226 23.49 -19.49 -18.35
N ASP A 227 23.30 -18.31 -17.80
CA ASP A 227 22.01 -17.67 -17.56
C ASP A 227 21.08 -18.45 -16.57
N ASN A 228 21.65 -19.31 -15.71
CA ASN A 228 20.92 -19.92 -14.62
C ASN A 228 20.71 -18.89 -13.49
N PRO A 229 19.54 -18.90 -12.81
CA PRO A 229 19.25 -17.99 -11.72
C PRO A 229 20.10 -18.30 -10.48
N ILE A 230 20.60 -17.26 -9.83
CA ILE A 230 21.31 -17.33 -8.54
C ILE A 230 20.41 -16.71 -7.47
N TYR A 231 20.24 -17.41 -6.35
CA TYR A 231 19.37 -17.00 -5.25
C TYR A 231 20.18 -16.64 -3.99
N ALA A 232 19.60 -15.81 -3.11
CA ALA A 232 20.23 -15.37 -1.86
C ALA A 232 20.66 -16.53 -0.95
N LYS A 233 19.92 -17.65 -0.94
CA LYS A 233 20.29 -18.87 -0.17
C LYS A 233 21.61 -19.50 -0.62
N GLN A 234 22.01 -19.36 -1.88
CA GLN A 234 23.30 -19.84 -2.36
C GLN A 234 24.47 -19.02 -1.79
N LEU A 235 24.20 -17.79 -1.40
CA LEU A 235 25.13 -16.92 -0.68
C LEU A 235 25.02 -17.06 0.86
N LYS A 236 24.09 -17.89 1.38
CA LYS A 236 23.79 -18.09 2.80
C LYS A 236 23.44 -16.77 3.53
N ALA A 237 22.79 -15.84 2.83
CA ALA A 237 22.50 -14.48 3.32
C ALA A 237 21.22 -14.41 4.15
N GLU A 238 20.26 -15.32 3.95
CA GLU A 238 18.90 -15.28 4.49
C GLU A 238 18.85 -15.26 6.02
N GLY A 239 19.79 -15.93 6.69
CA GLY A 239 19.88 -15.96 8.14
C GLY A 239 20.26 -14.60 8.74
N ALA A 240 21.29 -13.93 8.20
CA ALA A 240 21.72 -12.62 8.63
C ALA A 240 20.66 -11.55 8.33
N MET A 241 20.01 -11.62 7.15
CA MET A 241 18.91 -10.74 6.79
C MET A 241 17.71 -10.90 7.74
N ALA A 242 17.31 -12.14 8.05
CA ALA A 242 16.23 -12.42 9.00
C ALA A 242 16.56 -11.92 10.41
N THR A 243 17.83 -11.97 10.82
CA THR A 243 18.29 -11.42 12.11
C THR A 243 18.09 -9.91 12.19
N LEU A 244 18.37 -9.17 11.13
CA LEU A 244 18.08 -7.73 11.04
C LEU A 244 16.59 -7.41 11.09
N LEU A 245 15.77 -8.32 10.59
CA LEU A 245 14.31 -8.15 10.47
C LEU A 245 13.52 -8.74 11.66
N LYS A 246 14.18 -9.31 12.67
CA LYS A 246 13.52 -10.05 13.78
C LYS A 246 12.49 -9.21 14.55
N ASP A 247 12.73 -7.92 14.71
CA ASP A 247 11.82 -7.01 15.38
C ASP A 247 10.88 -6.32 14.38
N ALA A 248 11.34 -6.08 13.16
CA ALA A 248 10.54 -5.50 12.10
C ALA A 248 9.35 -6.38 11.67
N ILE A 249 9.42 -7.71 11.86
CA ILE A 249 8.31 -8.63 11.55
C ILE A 249 7.14 -8.52 12.55
N LYS A 250 7.37 -7.95 13.73
CA LYS A 250 6.33 -7.73 14.75
C LYS A 250 5.51 -6.49 14.39
N PRO A 251 4.17 -6.58 14.30
CA PRO A 251 3.33 -5.42 14.02
C PRO A 251 3.40 -4.36 15.11
N ASN A 252 3.21 -3.11 14.73
CA ASN A 252 3.22 -1.96 15.62
C ASN A 252 1.80 -1.60 16.07
N LEU A 253 1.59 -1.43 17.38
CA LEU A 253 0.34 -0.97 17.98
C LEU A 253 0.44 0.51 18.30
N VAL A 254 -0.56 1.27 17.90
CA VAL A 254 -0.79 2.69 18.21
C VAL A 254 -2.29 2.93 18.39
N GLN A 255 -2.72 4.18 18.39
CA GLN A 255 -4.11 4.58 18.56
C GLN A 255 -4.49 5.73 17.62
N THR A 256 -5.80 5.93 17.40
CA THR A 256 -6.30 7.17 16.83
C THR A 256 -6.41 8.27 17.90
N LEU A 257 -6.67 9.52 17.51
CA LEU A 257 -6.96 10.59 18.47
C LEU A 257 -8.21 10.29 19.33
N GLU A 258 -9.14 9.47 18.85
CA GLU A 258 -10.30 8.99 19.61
C GLU A 258 -10.05 7.64 20.31
N HIS A 259 -8.79 7.22 20.40
CA HIS A 259 -8.33 6.00 21.09
C HIS A 259 -8.77 4.68 20.45
N THR A 260 -9.13 4.66 19.19
CA THR A 260 -9.32 3.40 18.46
C THR A 260 -7.96 2.74 18.26
N PRO A 261 -7.79 1.44 18.59
CA PRO A 261 -6.54 0.73 18.36
C PRO A 261 -6.21 0.66 16.86
N ALA A 262 -4.95 0.89 16.52
CA ALA A 262 -4.45 0.79 15.16
C ALA A 262 -3.18 -0.05 15.11
N ILE A 263 -3.15 -1.02 14.21
CA ILE A 263 -1.98 -1.86 13.94
C ILE A 263 -1.36 -1.36 12.63
N ILE A 264 -0.14 -0.82 12.71
CA ILE A 264 0.60 -0.29 11.56
C ILE A 264 1.77 -1.21 11.26
N HIS A 265 1.87 -1.74 10.04
CA HIS A 265 2.95 -2.66 9.71
C HIS A 265 3.21 -2.78 8.21
N GLY A 266 4.44 -2.45 7.80
CA GLY A 266 4.89 -2.44 6.42
C GLY A 266 4.20 -1.39 5.55
N GLY A 267 4.83 -1.02 4.43
CA GLY A 267 4.36 0.08 3.59
C GLY A 267 4.73 -0.02 2.12
N PRO A 268 4.49 -1.17 1.43
CA PRO A 268 4.85 -1.30 0.02
C PRO A 268 4.03 -0.36 -0.86
N PHE A 269 4.66 0.20 -1.90
CA PHE A 269 3.97 1.04 -2.87
C PHE A 269 2.99 0.23 -3.73
N ALA A 270 1.82 0.80 -4.01
CA ALA A 270 0.75 0.13 -4.76
C ALA A 270 0.91 0.18 -6.28
N ASN A 271 1.73 1.07 -6.81
CA ASN A 271 2.01 1.15 -8.25
C ASN A 271 3.20 0.28 -8.70
N ILE A 272 3.91 -0.34 -7.77
CA ILE A 272 5.12 -1.15 -8.04
C ILE A 272 5.03 -2.52 -7.35
N ALA A 273 4.37 -2.60 -6.18
CA ALA A 273 4.18 -3.79 -5.37
C ALA A 273 2.70 -3.96 -5.02
N HIS A 274 2.37 -4.83 -4.06
CA HIS A 274 0.98 -5.14 -3.71
C HIS A 274 0.24 -4.04 -2.91
N GLY A 275 0.94 -3.02 -2.39
CA GLY A 275 0.36 -1.76 -1.94
C GLY A 275 -0.57 -1.79 -0.74
N CYS A 276 -0.42 -2.76 0.15
CA CYS A 276 -1.21 -2.87 1.38
C CYS A 276 -0.34 -3.32 2.56
N ASN A 277 -0.83 -3.14 3.78
CA ASN A 277 -0.13 -3.56 4.99
C ASN A 277 0.10 -5.07 5.05
N SER A 278 0.80 -5.54 6.08
CA SER A 278 1.18 -6.94 6.19
C SER A 278 -0.01 -7.90 6.39
N ILE A 279 0.17 -9.13 5.97
CA ILE A 279 -0.73 -10.26 6.29
C ILE A 279 -0.86 -10.42 7.81
N ARG A 280 0.25 -10.31 8.52
CA ARG A 280 0.31 -10.46 9.97
C ARG A 280 -0.58 -9.43 10.68
N ALA A 281 -0.43 -8.15 10.33
CA ALA A 281 -1.25 -7.08 10.93
C ALA A 281 -2.75 -7.30 10.66
N THR A 282 -3.13 -7.66 9.44
CA THR A 282 -4.53 -7.89 9.09
C THR A 282 -5.11 -9.13 9.79
N LYS A 283 -4.39 -10.27 9.78
CA LYS A 283 -4.83 -11.50 10.47
C LYS A 283 -4.95 -11.29 11.99
N LEU A 284 -3.98 -10.59 12.58
CA LEU A 284 -4.00 -10.28 14.01
C LEU A 284 -5.18 -9.37 14.37
N ALA A 285 -5.40 -8.29 13.60
CA ALA A 285 -6.54 -7.40 13.82
C ALA A 285 -7.88 -8.15 13.74
N LEU A 286 -8.02 -9.09 12.79
CA LEU A 286 -9.22 -9.94 12.66
C LEU A 286 -9.47 -10.82 13.88
N LYS A 287 -8.43 -11.24 14.60
CA LYS A 287 -8.54 -12.05 15.82
C LYS A 287 -8.86 -11.22 17.07
N LEU A 288 -8.62 -9.91 17.02
CA LEU A 288 -8.72 -9.01 18.17
C LEU A 288 -9.95 -8.07 18.12
N GLY A 289 -10.52 -7.82 16.95
CA GLY A 289 -11.65 -6.91 16.77
C GLY A 289 -12.83 -7.55 16.06
N ASP A 290 -14.03 -6.96 16.26
CA ASP A 290 -15.23 -7.39 15.55
C ASP A 290 -15.26 -6.84 14.12
N TYR A 291 -14.65 -5.66 13.91
CA TYR A 291 -14.51 -5.00 12.61
C TYR A 291 -13.06 -4.57 12.40
N VAL A 292 -12.50 -4.93 11.26
CA VAL A 292 -11.14 -4.52 10.85
C VAL A 292 -11.25 -3.64 9.64
N ILE A 293 -10.79 -2.39 9.78
CA ILE A 293 -10.73 -1.43 8.69
C ILE A 293 -9.30 -1.40 8.16
N THR A 294 -9.12 -1.77 6.92
CA THR A 294 -7.82 -1.75 6.24
C THR A 294 -7.91 -1.00 4.92
N GLU A 295 -6.78 -0.62 4.36
CA GLU A 295 -6.77 0.12 3.10
C GLU A 295 -5.82 -0.49 2.06
N ALA A 296 -6.15 -0.27 0.78
CA ALA A 296 -5.26 -0.52 -0.35
C ALA A 296 -4.81 0.82 -0.97
N GLY A 297 -3.56 0.86 -1.44
CA GLY A 297 -2.98 2.08 -2.00
C GLY A 297 -3.61 2.51 -3.32
N PHE A 298 -3.68 3.81 -3.58
CA PHE A 298 -4.25 4.41 -4.80
C PHE A 298 -5.72 4.05 -5.05
N GLY A 299 -6.11 3.90 -6.33
CA GLY A 299 -7.46 3.57 -6.74
C GLY A 299 -7.78 2.07 -6.69
N ALA A 300 -9.06 1.75 -6.81
CA ALA A 300 -9.52 0.36 -6.73
C ALA A 300 -8.99 -0.50 -7.89
N ASP A 301 -8.70 0.10 -9.02
CA ASP A 301 -8.09 -0.58 -10.17
C ASP A 301 -6.68 -1.11 -9.89
N LEU A 302 -5.90 -0.40 -9.06
CA LEU A 302 -4.54 -0.79 -8.70
C LEU A 302 -4.46 -1.46 -7.32
N GLY A 303 -4.81 -0.73 -6.27
CA GLY A 303 -4.61 -1.19 -4.91
C GLY A 303 -5.52 -2.35 -4.54
N THR A 304 -6.82 -2.24 -4.84
CA THR A 304 -7.76 -3.32 -4.51
C THR A 304 -7.51 -4.55 -5.36
N GLU A 305 -7.23 -4.40 -6.65
CA GLU A 305 -6.86 -5.52 -7.52
C GLU A 305 -5.73 -6.35 -6.89
N LYS A 306 -4.64 -5.70 -6.46
CA LYS A 306 -3.49 -6.38 -5.85
C LYS A 306 -3.77 -6.91 -4.45
N PHE A 307 -4.55 -6.17 -3.66
CA PHE A 307 -5.01 -6.65 -2.37
C PHE A 307 -5.75 -7.98 -2.51
N LEU A 308 -6.65 -8.10 -3.48
CA LEU A 308 -7.45 -9.29 -3.72
C LEU A 308 -6.61 -10.41 -4.39
N ASN A 309 -6.02 -10.14 -5.55
CA ASN A 309 -5.33 -11.16 -6.34
C ASN A 309 -3.98 -11.62 -5.75
N ILE A 310 -3.31 -10.81 -4.93
CA ILE A 310 -2.02 -11.17 -4.33
C ILE A 310 -2.17 -11.45 -2.83
N LYS A 311 -2.53 -10.44 -2.02
CA LYS A 311 -2.56 -10.59 -0.56
C LYS A 311 -3.65 -11.54 -0.09
N CYS A 312 -4.90 -11.35 -0.52
CA CYS A 312 -6.02 -12.20 -0.12
C CYS A 312 -5.80 -13.65 -0.57
N ARG A 313 -5.30 -13.84 -1.78
CA ARG A 313 -4.96 -15.18 -2.29
C ARG A 313 -3.91 -15.88 -1.43
N LYS A 314 -2.79 -15.19 -1.13
CA LYS A 314 -1.70 -15.76 -0.31
C LYS A 314 -2.15 -16.02 1.14
N ALA A 315 -2.94 -15.14 1.70
CA ALA A 315 -3.33 -15.18 3.11
C ALA A 315 -4.64 -15.93 3.39
N ASN A 316 -5.33 -16.38 2.35
CA ASN A 316 -6.69 -16.92 2.42
C ASN A 316 -7.64 -15.94 3.15
N LEU A 317 -7.61 -14.68 2.71
CA LEU A 317 -8.45 -13.60 3.21
C LEU A 317 -9.54 -13.25 2.19
N LYS A 318 -10.62 -12.68 2.69
CA LYS A 318 -11.73 -12.15 1.89
C LYS A 318 -12.33 -10.94 2.61
N PRO A 319 -12.44 -9.76 1.98
CA PRO A 319 -13.20 -8.66 2.55
C PRO A 319 -14.69 -8.98 2.62
N ASP A 320 -15.36 -8.61 3.70
CA ASP A 320 -16.82 -8.69 3.84
C ASP A 320 -17.52 -7.49 3.18
N ALA A 321 -16.81 -6.37 3.02
CA ALA A 321 -17.28 -5.21 2.28
C ALA A 321 -16.12 -4.34 1.79
N VAL A 322 -16.39 -3.53 0.76
CA VAL A 322 -15.45 -2.55 0.21
C VAL A 322 -16.07 -1.16 0.27
N VAL A 323 -15.31 -0.20 0.78
CA VAL A 323 -15.65 1.22 0.76
C VAL A 323 -14.86 1.91 -0.33
N ILE A 324 -15.54 2.55 -1.29
CA ILE A 324 -14.89 3.41 -2.28
C ILE A 324 -14.99 4.86 -1.82
N VAL A 325 -13.85 5.45 -1.47
CA VAL A 325 -13.76 6.88 -1.16
C VAL A 325 -13.84 7.68 -2.46
N ALA A 326 -14.76 8.61 -2.51
CA ALA A 326 -14.92 9.57 -3.59
C ALA A 326 -14.91 11.00 -3.03
N THR A 327 -14.45 11.95 -3.84
CA THR A 327 -14.59 13.38 -3.58
C THR A 327 -15.19 14.07 -4.80
N ILE A 328 -15.99 15.10 -4.59
CA ILE A 328 -16.55 15.89 -5.68
C ILE A 328 -15.42 16.49 -6.55
N LYS A 329 -14.35 16.94 -5.90
CA LYS A 329 -13.16 17.46 -6.59
C LYS A 329 -12.55 16.43 -7.55
N ALA A 330 -12.38 15.18 -7.11
CA ALA A 330 -11.82 14.14 -7.96
C ALA A 330 -12.76 13.78 -9.12
N ILE A 331 -14.07 13.71 -8.87
CA ILE A 331 -15.04 13.45 -9.94
C ILE A 331 -15.02 14.57 -10.99
N LYS A 332 -15.03 15.84 -10.56
CA LYS A 332 -14.89 16.99 -11.46
C LYS A 332 -13.59 16.97 -12.26
N TYR A 333 -12.47 16.64 -11.61
CA TYR A 333 -11.17 16.51 -12.28
C TYR A 333 -11.20 15.42 -13.38
N HIS A 334 -11.77 14.26 -13.09
CA HIS A 334 -11.96 13.20 -14.10
C HIS A 334 -12.92 13.64 -15.22
N GLY A 335 -13.83 14.56 -14.95
CA GLY A 335 -14.71 15.21 -15.94
C GLY A 335 -14.03 16.31 -16.76
N GLY A 336 -12.72 16.54 -16.55
CA GLY A 336 -11.94 17.48 -17.34
C GLY A 336 -11.94 18.93 -16.79
N ILE A 337 -12.40 19.13 -15.55
CA ILE A 337 -12.37 20.45 -14.92
C ILE A 337 -10.94 20.76 -14.46
N GLU A 338 -10.44 21.95 -14.84
CA GLU A 338 -9.12 22.43 -14.47
C GLU A 338 -8.98 22.63 -12.94
N LYS A 339 -7.77 22.42 -12.42
CA LYS A 339 -7.48 22.47 -11.00
C LYS A 339 -7.87 23.79 -10.34
N GLU A 340 -7.70 24.88 -11.06
CA GLU A 340 -8.00 26.25 -10.59
C GLU A 340 -9.49 26.50 -10.37
N LYS A 341 -10.35 25.81 -11.13
CA LYS A 341 -11.83 25.91 -11.09
C LYS A 341 -12.50 24.77 -10.33
N ILE A 342 -11.73 23.86 -9.78
CA ILE A 342 -12.24 22.61 -9.19
C ILE A 342 -13.13 22.86 -7.95
N GLN A 343 -13.00 24.01 -7.30
CA GLN A 343 -13.79 24.40 -6.13
C GLN A 343 -15.13 25.07 -6.50
N GLU A 344 -15.30 25.50 -7.74
CA GLU A 344 -16.54 26.08 -8.23
C GLU A 344 -17.59 24.98 -8.45
N GLU A 345 -18.87 25.28 -8.20
CA GLU A 345 -19.97 24.36 -8.52
C GLU A 345 -19.97 24.01 -10.01
N ASN A 346 -19.99 22.72 -10.33
CA ASN A 346 -19.97 22.26 -11.71
C ASN A 346 -20.61 20.88 -11.92
N ILE A 347 -21.92 20.87 -12.08
CA ILE A 347 -22.71 19.65 -12.32
C ILE A 347 -22.30 18.97 -13.64
N GLU A 348 -21.97 19.74 -14.68
CA GLU A 348 -21.56 19.17 -15.97
C GLU A 348 -20.21 18.43 -15.85
N GLY A 349 -19.26 18.99 -15.10
CA GLY A 349 -18.01 18.29 -14.78
C GLY A 349 -18.26 16.98 -14.02
N ILE A 350 -19.23 16.96 -13.10
CA ILE A 350 -19.61 15.73 -12.39
C ILE A 350 -20.23 14.71 -13.36
N LYS A 351 -21.14 15.12 -14.25
CA LYS A 351 -21.74 14.23 -15.26
C LYS A 351 -20.67 13.54 -16.11
N ASN A 352 -19.65 14.29 -16.52
CA ASN A 352 -18.59 13.78 -17.38
C ASN A 352 -17.59 12.89 -16.62
N GLY A 353 -17.41 13.12 -15.31
CA GLY A 353 -16.38 12.42 -14.50
C GLY A 353 -16.91 11.25 -13.68
N ILE A 354 -18.23 11.13 -13.49
CA ILE A 354 -18.82 10.08 -12.64
C ILE A 354 -18.60 8.67 -13.18
N GLU A 355 -18.33 8.53 -14.49
CA GLU A 355 -18.03 7.25 -15.12
C GLU A 355 -16.78 6.58 -14.53
N ASN A 356 -15.80 7.38 -14.06
CA ASN A 356 -14.64 6.85 -13.34
C ASN A 356 -15.08 6.11 -12.05
N LEU A 357 -15.98 6.72 -11.28
CA LEU A 357 -16.54 6.11 -10.08
C LEU A 357 -17.37 4.85 -10.41
N TYR A 358 -18.17 4.90 -11.46
CA TYR A 358 -18.98 3.75 -11.88
C TYR A 358 -18.12 2.55 -12.28
N ARG A 359 -17.01 2.77 -12.97
CA ARG A 359 -16.08 1.69 -13.31
C ARG A 359 -15.47 1.04 -12.08
N HIS A 360 -15.05 1.83 -11.09
CA HIS A 360 -14.55 1.28 -9.84
C HIS A 360 -15.61 0.47 -9.08
N ILE A 361 -16.87 0.94 -9.06
CA ILE A 361 -18.00 0.21 -8.47
C ILE A 361 -18.24 -1.10 -9.21
N ASP A 362 -18.26 -1.08 -10.55
CA ASP A 362 -18.44 -2.27 -11.37
C ASP A 362 -17.35 -3.31 -11.12
N ASN A 363 -16.11 -2.87 -11.04
CA ASN A 363 -14.97 -3.74 -10.71
C ASN A 363 -15.19 -4.46 -9.38
N ILE A 364 -15.58 -3.75 -8.32
CA ILE A 364 -15.80 -4.36 -7.00
C ILE A 364 -17.02 -5.26 -7.01
N LYS A 365 -18.17 -4.74 -7.48
CA LYS A 365 -19.45 -5.44 -7.38
C LYS A 365 -19.57 -6.60 -8.35
N ASN A 366 -19.21 -6.41 -9.61
CA ASN A 366 -19.48 -7.37 -10.68
C ASN A 366 -18.26 -8.21 -11.06
N LYS A 367 -17.03 -7.63 -11.04
CA LYS A 367 -15.81 -8.37 -11.40
C LYS A 367 -15.27 -9.18 -10.22
N PHE A 368 -15.27 -8.61 -9.02
CA PHE A 368 -14.83 -9.31 -7.80
C PHE A 368 -15.96 -9.92 -6.98
N GLY A 369 -17.21 -9.55 -7.21
CA GLY A 369 -18.39 -10.10 -6.51
C GLY A 369 -18.48 -9.68 -5.05
N LEU A 370 -18.02 -8.47 -4.70
CA LEU A 370 -17.97 -7.97 -3.32
C LEU A 370 -19.04 -6.89 -3.06
N ASN A 371 -19.52 -6.85 -1.83
CA ASN A 371 -20.39 -5.79 -1.37
C ASN A 371 -19.67 -4.43 -1.35
N VAL A 372 -20.30 -3.37 -1.86
CA VAL A 372 -19.70 -2.05 -2.03
C VAL A 372 -20.60 -0.93 -1.52
N ILE A 373 -19.99 0.06 -0.87
CA ILE A 373 -20.59 1.33 -0.49
C ILE A 373 -19.65 2.48 -0.88
N VAL A 374 -20.22 3.62 -1.26
CA VAL A 374 -19.43 4.83 -1.57
C VAL A 374 -19.40 5.76 -0.35
N ALA A 375 -18.20 6.13 0.07
CA ALA A 375 -17.95 7.17 1.07
C ALA A 375 -17.62 8.48 0.34
N LEU A 376 -18.55 9.43 0.33
CA LEU A 376 -18.29 10.78 -0.18
C LEU A 376 -17.60 11.59 0.91
N ASN A 377 -16.27 11.75 0.78
CA ASN A 377 -15.46 12.57 1.68
C ASN A 377 -15.73 14.05 1.37
N ARG A 378 -16.53 14.68 2.19
CA ARG A 378 -17.05 16.03 1.97
C ARG A 378 -16.01 17.10 2.32
N TYR A 379 -15.87 18.08 1.44
CA TYR A 379 -15.13 19.31 1.64
C TYR A 379 -16.06 20.53 1.77
N ASN A 380 -15.57 21.62 2.37
CA ASN A 380 -16.35 22.86 2.56
C ASN A 380 -16.78 23.51 1.24
N SER A 381 -16.11 23.21 0.14
CA SER A 381 -16.42 23.72 -1.21
C SER A 381 -17.55 22.95 -1.91
N ASP A 382 -17.96 21.81 -1.35
CA ASP A 382 -18.95 20.93 -1.99
C ASP A 382 -20.35 21.46 -1.76
N THR A 383 -21.13 21.69 -2.82
CA THR A 383 -22.48 22.21 -2.73
C THR A 383 -23.52 21.10 -2.51
N GLU A 384 -24.65 21.45 -1.91
CA GLU A 384 -25.75 20.48 -1.70
C GLU A 384 -26.32 19.97 -3.01
N GLU A 385 -26.28 20.76 -4.10
CA GLU A 385 -26.73 20.35 -5.42
C GLU A 385 -25.81 19.31 -6.03
N GLU A 386 -24.49 19.49 -5.92
CA GLU A 386 -23.50 18.52 -6.37
C GLU A 386 -23.62 17.19 -5.60
N ILE A 387 -23.74 17.27 -4.27
CA ILE A 387 -23.94 16.10 -3.41
C ILE A 387 -25.22 15.35 -3.78
N LYS A 388 -26.33 16.09 -3.93
CA LYS A 388 -27.62 15.51 -4.30
C LYS A 388 -27.56 14.82 -5.67
N TYR A 389 -26.93 15.46 -6.67
CA TYR A 389 -26.78 14.88 -7.99
C TYR A 389 -26.07 13.51 -7.94
N ILE A 390 -24.92 13.44 -7.24
CA ILE A 390 -24.16 12.17 -7.12
C ILE A 390 -25.00 11.12 -6.39
N LYS A 391 -25.67 11.51 -5.29
CA LYS A 391 -26.50 10.59 -4.52
C LYS A 391 -27.64 10.02 -5.35
N ASP A 392 -28.34 10.86 -6.11
CA ASP A 392 -29.45 10.44 -6.97
C ASP A 392 -28.93 9.46 -8.06
N LYS A 393 -27.80 9.77 -8.69
CA LYS A 393 -27.17 8.92 -9.71
C LYS A 393 -26.67 7.57 -9.18
N LEU A 394 -26.17 7.49 -7.97
CA LEU A 394 -25.79 6.22 -7.34
C LEU A 394 -27.03 5.41 -6.93
N ASN A 395 -28.06 6.07 -6.41
CA ASN A 395 -29.32 5.44 -6.06
C ASN A 395 -30.00 4.80 -7.28
N GLU A 396 -29.98 5.46 -8.46
CA GLU A 396 -30.46 4.89 -9.73
C GLU A 396 -29.78 3.55 -10.08
N LYS A 397 -28.55 3.35 -9.65
CA LYS A 397 -27.77 2.10 -9.83
C LYS A 397 -27.87 1.13 -8.65
N GLY A 398 -28.66 1.44 -7.63
CA GLY A 398 -28.77 0.63 -6.41
C GLY A 398 -27.47 0.58 -5.61
N ILE A 399 -26.70 1.66 -5.63
CA ILE A 399 -25.44 1.82 -4.88
C ILE A 399 -25.67 2.77 -3.71
N GLU A 400 -25.34 2.30 -2.53
CA GLU A 400 -25.46 3.07 -1.29
C GLU A 400 -24.31 4.09 -1.17
N LEU A 401 -24.67 5.34 -0.81
CA LEU A 401 -23.71 6.40 -0.55
C LEU A 401 -23.87 6.90 0.91
N SER A 402 -22.75 7.21 1.53
CA SER A 402 -22.71 7.90 2.81
C SER A 402 -21.79 9.12 2.72
N ILE A 403 -22.22 10.24 3.30
CA ILE A 403 -21.39 11.44 3.42
C ILE A 403 -20.49 11.27 4.64
N VAL A 404 -19.19 11.52 4.48
CA VAL A 404 -18.20 11.44 5.57
C VAL A 404 -17.61 12.81 5.81
N GLU A 405 -17.69 13.29 7.04
CA GLU A 405 -17.18 14.58 7.51
C GLU A 405 -16.12 14.38 8.62
N GLY A 406 -15.37 13.28 8.56
CA GLY A 406 -14.45 12.87 9.63
C GLY A 406 -13.37 13.90 9.93
N TRP A 407 -12.82 14.60 8.93
CA TRP A 407 -11.80 15.61 9.15
C TRP A 407 -12.25 16.68 10.16
N ALA A 408 -13.48 17.16 10.06
CA ALA A 408 -14.02 18.20 10.92
C ALA A 408 -14.67 17.68 12.22
N LYS A 409 -15.32 16.50 12.15
CA LYS A 409 -16.20 15.99 13.22
C LYS A 409 -15.66 14.73 13.92
N GLY A 410 -14.49 14.21 13.51
CA GLY A 410 -13.98 12.95 14.05
C GLY A 410 -14.86 11.75 13.68
N GLY A 411 -14.92 10.76 14.54
CA GLY A 411 -15.74 9.57 14.36
C GLY A 411 -17.24 9.85 14.27
N GLU A 412 -17.72 10.93 14.89
CA GLU A 412 -19.11 11.37 14.79
C GLU A 412 -19.51 11.65 13.33
N GLY A 413 -18.58 12.23 12.55
CA GLY A 413 -18.78 12.50 11.12
C GLY A 413 -18.82 11.25 10.22
N ALA A 414 -18.71 10.04 10.79
CA ALA A 414 -18.72 8.78 10.08
C ALA A 414 -19.72 7.75 10.66
N THR A 415 -20.60 8.15 11.57
CA THR A 415 -21.57 7.23 12.21
C THR A 415 -22.59 6.68 11.21
N ASP A 416 -23.01 7.45 10.20
CA ASP A 416 -23.92 6.97 9.15
C ASP A 416 -23.28 5.83 8.34
N ILE A 417 -22.07 6.02 7.85
CA ILE A 417 -21.38 4.94 7.11
C ILE A 417 -21.07 3.74 8.00
N ALA A 418 -20.74 3.97 9.27
CA ALA A 418 -20.51 2.88 10.22
C ALA A 418 -21.76 2.02 10.40
N GLN A 419 -22.95 2.64 10.56
CA GLN A 419 -24.21 1.91 10.66
C GLN A 419 -24.55 1.14 9.39
N LYS A 420 -24.33 1.73 8.22
CA LYS A 420 -24.54 1.08 6.92
C LYS A 420 -23.59 -0.11 6.72
N LEU A 421 -22.33 0.03 7.12
CA LEU A 421 -21.34 -1.06 7.04
C LEU A 421 -21.73 -2.25 7.92
N VAL A 422 -22.24 -2.04 9.14
CA VAL A 422 -22.73 -3.12 10.00
C VAL A 422 -23.77 -3.99 9.27
N ASN A 423 -24.66 -3.37 8.51
CA ASN A 423 -25.66 -4.09 7.73
C ASN A 423 -25.10 -4.70 6.44
N LEU A 424 -24.12 -4.00 5.80
CA LEU A 424 -23.57 -4.41 4.52
C LEU A 424 -22.74 -5.68 4.63
N VAL A 425 -21.93 -5.83 5.70
CA VAL A 425 -21.05 -6.97 5.91
C VAL A 425 -21.79 -8.28 6.24
N GLU A 426 -23.09 -8.22 6.49
CA GLU A 426 -23.94 -9.41 6.71
C GLU A 426 -24.60 -9.91 5.41
N LYS A 427 -24.48 -9.15 4.30
CA LYS A 427 -25.03 -9.59 3.00
C LYS A 427 -24.13 -10.64 2.38
N GLU A 428 -24.73 -11.60 1.71
CA GLU A 428 -24.01 -12.60 0.93
C GLU A 428 -23.20 -11.95 -0.20
N GLU A 429 -22.09 -12.57 -0.54
CA GLU A 429 -21.18 -12.15 -1.61
C GLU A 429 -20.67 -13.35 -2.41
N ASP A 430 -20.33 -13.13 -3.68
CA ASP A 430 -19.78 -14.13 -4.60
C ASP A 430 -18.36 -13.74 -5.00
N PHE A 431 -17.46 -13.73 -4.01
CA PHE A 431 -16.08 -13.32 -4.20
C PHE A 431 -15.33 -14.24 -5.16
N LYS A 432 -14.67 -13.64 -6.13
CA LYS A 432 -13.86 -14.35 -7.13
C LYS A 432 -12.58 -13.57 -7.47
N PHE A 433 -11.52 -14.32 -7.74
CA PHE A 433 -10.29 -13.75 -8.28
C PHE A 433 -10.41 -13.43 -9.77
N THR A 434 -9.61 -12.47 -10.25
CA THR A 434 -9.62 -12.08 -11.67
C THR A 434 -9.12 -13.20 -12.58
N TYR A 435 -8.22 -14.06 -12.09
CA TYR A 435 -7.57 -15.14 -12.84
C TYR A 435 -7.21 -16.33 -11.96
N SER A 436 -7.03 -17.52 -12.58
CA SER A 436 -6.42 -18.70 -11.93
C SER A 436 -4.90 -18.63 -11.99
N LEU A 437 -4.20 -19.23 -11.01
CA LEU A 437 -2.73 -19.30 -11.02
C LEU A 437 -2.19 -20.26 -12.09
N GLU A 438 -2.99 -21.24 -12.53
CA GLU A 438 -2.61 -22.18 -13.60
C GLU A 438 -2.62 -21.55 -14.99
N GLU A 439 -3.25 -20.39 -15.17
CA GLU A 439 -3.27 -19.67 -16.44
C GLU A 439 -1.88 -19.15 -16.81
N ASP A 440 -1.64 -18.97 -18.12
CA ASP A 440 -0.39 -18.38 -18.61
C ASP A 440 -0.18 -16.94 -18.09
N ILE A 441 1.08 -16.51 -17.98
CA ILE A 441 1.42 -15.15 -17.52
C ILE A 441 0.71 -14.09 -18.39
N LYS A 442 0.66 -14.28 -19.72
CA LYS A 442 -0.03 -13.36 -20.64
C LYS A 442 -1.52 -13.32 -20.38
N GLU A 443 -2.16 -14.49 -20.18
CA GLU A 443 -3.59 -14.58 -19.88
C GLU A 443 -3.94 -13.84 -18.58
N LYS A 444 -3.14 -13.99 -17.54
CA LYS A 444 -3.32 -13.25 -16.27
C LYS A 444 -3.25 -11.73 -16.48
N ILE A 445 -2.23 -11.26 -17.20
CA ILE A 445 -2.06 -9.84 -17.53
C ILE A 445 -3.25 -9.33 -18.37
N GLU A 446 -3.67 -10.07 -19.39
CA GLU A 446 -4.78 -9.71 -20.25
C GLU A 446 -6.11 -9.64 -19.49
N LYS A 447 -6.37 -10.59 -18.58
CA LYS A 447 -7.58 -10.58 -17.75
C LYS A 447 -7.63 -9.35 -16.84
N ILE A 448 -6.52 -8.96 -16.22
CA ILE A 448 -6.45 -7.73 -15.43
C ILE A 448 -6.71 -6.52 -16.34
N ALA A 449 -6.00 -6.43 -17.47
CA ALA A 449 -6.10 -5.29 -18.38
C ALA A 449 -7.53 -5.13 -18.95
N LYS A 450 -8.16 -6.22 -19.38
CA LYS A 450 -9.52 -6.19 -19.96
C LYS A 450 -10.60 -6.02 -18.89
N ASN A 451 -10.56 -6.83 -17.82
CA ASN A 451 -11.66 -6.90 -16.87
C ASN A 451 -11.64 -5.74 -15.85
N ILE A 452 -10.44 -5.32 -15.41
CA ILE A 452 -10.28 -4.32 -14.35
C ILE A 452 -9.99 -2.93 -14.94
N TYR A 453 -9.07 -2.85 -15.92
CA TYR A 453 -8.75 -1.55 -16.51
C TYR A 453 -9.69 -1.16 -17.68
N GLY A 454 -10.38 -2.12 -18.31
CA GLY A 454 -11.25 -1.89 -19.46
C GLY A 454 -10.48 -1.67 -20.77
N ALA A 455 -9.23 -2.15 -20.85
CA ALA A 455 -8.44 -2.05 -22.07
C ALA A 455 -8.95 -3.01 -23.16
N LYS A 456 -8.78 -2.65 -24.43
CA LYS A 456 -9.05 -3.55 -25.58
C LYS A 456 -8.17 -4.79 -25.57
N GLY A 457 -6.94 -4.66 -25.03
CA GLY A 457 -5.96 -5.74 -24.99
C GLY A 457 -4.61 -5.25 -24.47
N VAL A 458 -3.60 -6.10 -24.64
CA VAL A 458 -2.24 -5.85 -24.17
C VAL A 458 -1.26 -5.92 -25.33
N ILE A 459 -0.36 -4.96 -25.38
CA ILE A 459 0.79 -4.95 -26.29
C ILE A 459 2.05 -5.34 -25.48
N TYR A 460 2.82 -6.27 -25.97
CA TYR A 460 4.07 -6.69 -25.32
C TYR A 460 5.26 -6.25 -26.15
N GLU A 461 6.17 -5.45 -25.55
CA GLU A 461 7.47 -5.16 -26.15
C GLU A 461 8.33 -6.44 -26.18
N GLU A 462 9.38 -6.46 -27.01
CA GLU A 462 10.18 -7.66 -27.24
C GLU A 462 10.86 -8.17 -25.95
N GLU A 463 11.36 -7.26 -25.13
CA GLU A 463 11.97 -7.61 -23.83
C GLU A 463 10.95 -8.30 -22.91
N ALA A 464 9.71 -7.82 -22.90
CA ALA A 464 8.64 -8.43 -22.10
C ALA A 464 8.32 -9.84 -22.57
N LYS A 465 8.26 -10.09 -23.88
CA LYS A 465 8.02 -11.43 -24.43
C LYS A 465 9.12 -12.42 -24.04
N GLN A 466 10.38 -12.00 -24.16
CA GLN A 466 11.53 -12.80 -23.77
C GLN A 466 11.51 -13.15 -22.28
N LYS A 467 11.17 -12.18 -21.41
CA LYS A 467 11.05 -12.40 -19.97
C LYS A 467 9.91 -13.35 -19.60
N ILE A 468 8.77 -13.26 -20.26
CA ILE A 468 7.65 -14.18 -20.03
C ILE A 468 8.09 -15.63 -20.31
N GLU A 469 8.73 -15.89 -21.47
CA GLU A 469 9.20 -17.22 -21.79
C GLU A 469 10.31 -17.68 -20.84
N GLN A 470 11.23 -16.80 -20.45
CA GLN A 470 12.26 -17.09 -19.46
C GLN A 470 11.64 -17.54 -18.12
N PHE A 471 10.67 -16.79 -17.59
CA PHE A 471 10.06 -17.11 -16.29
C PHE A 471 9.21 -18.39 -16.34
N LYS A 472 8.58 -18.69 -17.48
CA LYS A 472 7.88 -19.97 -17.70
C LYS A 472 8.87 -21.15 -17.65
N LEU A 473 9.98 -21.05 -18.37
CA LEU A 473 11.03 -22.09 -18.37
C LEU A 473 11.66 -22.29 -16.99
N GLN A 474 11.75 -21.23 -16.20
CA GLN A 474 12.26 -21.28 -14.83
C GLN A 474 11.22 -21.77 -13.79
N GLY A 475 10.00 -22.13 -14.20
CA GLY A 475 8.95 -22.66 -13.33
C GLY A 475 8.11 -21.62 -12.59
N TYR A 476 8.18 -20.35 -12.98
CA TYR A 476 7.43 -19.24 -12.34
C TYR A 476 6.10 -18.90 -13.03
N GLY A 477 5.64 -19.73 -13.96
CA GLY A 477 4.38 -19.51 -14.68
C GLY A 477 3.15 -19.37 -13.78
N ASN A 478 3.15 -20.03 -12.62
CA ASN A 478 2.02 -20.06 -11.67
C ASN A 478 2.02 -18.91 -10.65
N LEU A 479 2.97 -17.98 -10.70
CA LEU A 479 2.97 -16.84 -9.81
C LEU A 479 1.88 -15.83 -10.17
N PRO A 480 1.29 -15.12 -9.18
CA PRO A 480 0.42 -14.00 -9.46
C PRO A 480 1.17 -12.84 -10.12
N VAL A 481 0.43 -11.99 -10.83
CA VAL A 481 0.98 -10.83 -11.53
C VAL A 481 0.60 -9.54 -10.83
N CYS A 482 1.58 -8.65 -10.69
CA CYS A 482 1.45 -7.29 -10.20
C CYS A 482 1.72 -6.32 -11.35
N ILE A 483 0.68 -5.71 -11.93
CA ILE A 483 0.87 -4.71 -12.99
C ILE A 483 1.30 -3.38 -12.36
N ALA A 484 2.50 -2.94 -12.70
CA ALA A 484 3.03 -1.64 -12.30
C ALA A 484 2.72 -0.62 -13.39
N LYS A 485 1.78 0.29 -13.12
CA LYS A 485 1.36 1.36 -14.04
C LYS A 485 1.14 2.67 -13.29
N THR A 486 0.85 3.75 -14.05
CA THR A 486 0.41 5.01 -13.45
C THR A 486 -0.84 4.80 -12.59
N GLN A 487 -0.91 5.50 -11.47
CA GLN A 487 -2.07 5.51 -10.58
C GLN A 487 -3.18 6.47 -11.01
N TYR A 488 -2.91 7.38 -11.93
CA TYR A 488 -3.82 8.49 -12.28
C TYR A 488 -4.85 8.15 -13.34
N SER A 489 -4.78 6.98 -13.94
CA SER A 489 -5.65 6.56 -15.04
C SER A 489 -5.85 5.05 -15.02
N PHE A 490 -6.96 4.56 -15.56
CA PHE A 490 -7.13 3.14 -15.86
C PHE A 490 -6.14 2.65 -16.93
N SER A 491 -5.74 3.53 -17.87
CA SER A 491 -4.71 3.22 -18.88
C SER A 491 -3.30 3.30 -18.31
N ASP A 492 -2.29 3.04 -19.13
CA ASP A 492 -0.88 3.26 -18.84
C ASP A 492 -0.40 4.69 -19.17
N ASN A 493 -1.31 5.55 -19.64
CA ASN A 493 -1.07 6.97 -19.88
C ASN A 493 -1.71 7.84 -18.78
N PRO A 494 -0.93 8.55 -17.95
CA PRO A 494 -1.46 9.34 -16.84
C PRO A 494 -2.35 10.53 -17.28
N LYS A 495 -2.31 10.92 -18.56
CA LYS A 495 -3.12 12.00 -19.12
C LYS A 495 -4.49 11.53 -19.63
N ASN A 496 -4.68 10.23 -19.78
CA ASN A 496 -5.99 9.68 -20.19
C ASN A 496 -6.89 9.53 -18.97
N LEU A 497 -7.69 10.56 -18.69
CA LEU A 497 -8.65 10.56 -17.58
C LEU A 497 -10.00 9.96 -17.93
N LYS A 498 -10.25 9.65 -19.22
CA LYS A 498 -11.50 9.09 -19.69
C LYS A 498 -11.60 7.59 -19.37
N CYS A 499 -12.81 7.13 -19.16
CA CYS A 499 -13.14 5.71 -19.01
C CYS A 499 -13.65 5.12 -20.33
N ASP A 500 -13.13 5.60 -21.47
CA ASP A 500 -13.35 4.95 -22.75
C ASP A 500 -12.52 3.66 -22.83
N ASP A 501 -13.01 2.65 -23.55
CA ASP A 501 -12.33 1.37 -23.71
C ASP A 501 -11.45 1.34 -24.98
N GLU A 502 -10.96 2.53 -25.43
CA GLU A 502 -10.28 2.72 -26.70
C GLU A 502 -8.74 2.63 -26.62
N TYR A 503 -8.18 2.03 -25.55
CA TYR A 503 -6.75 1.95 -25.33
C TYR A 503 -6.26 0.51 -25.12
N TYR A 504 -4.95 0.34 -25.28
CA TYR A 504 -4.19 -0.87 -24.95
C TYR A 504 -3.26 -0.59 -23.79
N ILE A 505 -2.97 -1.62 -22.98
CA ILE A 505 -1.90 -1.57 -21.98
C ILE A 505 -0.62 -2.09 -22.62
N THR A 506 0.46 -1.31 -22.56
CA THR A 506 1.75 -1.72 -23.11
C THR A 506 2.67 -2.22 -22.01
N ILE A 507 2.97 -3.52 -22.00
CA ILE A 507 3.94 -4.14 -21.10
C ILE A 507 5.33 -4.08 -21.72
N ARG A 508 6.22 -3.33 -21.10
CA ARG A 508 7.59 -3.10 -21.59
C ARG A 508 8.55 -4.17 -21.12
N ASN A 509 8.44 -4.56 -19.86
CA ASN A 509 9.35 -5.50 -19.23
C ASN A 509 8.64 -6.23 -18.09
N LEU A 510 9.24 -7.32 -17.60
CA LEU A 510 8.82 -8.01 -16.40
C LEU A 510 9.99 -8.16 -15.42
N GLU A 511 9.70 -8.04 -14.13
CA GLU A 511 10.64 -8.32 -13.05
C GLU A 511 10.10 -9.48 -12.19
N LEU A 512 10.96 -10.44 -11.89
CA LEU A 512 10.62 -11.55 -10.99
C LEU A 512 10.96 -11.15 -9.55
N LYS A 513 9.97 -11.18 -8.68
CA LYS A 513 10.11 -11.05 -7.22
C LYS A 513 9.94 -12.45 -6.62
N ALA A 514 10.94 -13.30 -6.82
CA ALA A 514 10.86 -14.73 -6.51
C ALA A 514 10.71 -15.00 -5.01
N GLY A 515 11.34 -14.22 -4.17
CA GLY A 515 11.19 -14.29 -2.71
C GLY A 515 9.81 -13.87 -2.25
N ALA A 516 9.28 -12.78 -2.79
CA ALA A 516 7.93 -12.31 -2.49
C ALA A 516 6.82 -13.17 -3.13
N GLY A 517 7.14 -13.89 -4.21
CA GLY A 517 6.26 -14.83 -4.87
C GLY A 517 5.27 -14.17 -5.83
N PHE A 518 5.70 -13.17 -6.62
CA PHE A 518 4.91 -12.58 -7.71
C PHE A 518 5.79 -12.03 -8.84
N ILE A 519 5.19 -11.81 -9.99
CA ILE A 519 5.82 -11.19 -11.15
C ILE A 519 5.32 -9.75 -11.30
N VAL A 520 6.23 -8.78 -11.43
CA VAL A 520 5.88 -7.39 -11.73
C VAL A 520 5.89 -7.19 -13.24
N ALA A 521 4.77 -6.80 -13.82
CA ALA A 521 4.63 -6.43 -15.22
C ALA A 521 4.66 -4.90 -15.35
N LEU A 522 5.71 -4.37 -15.96
CA LEU A 522 5.94 -2.93 -16.07
C LEU A 522 5.19 -2.33 -17.25
N ALA A 523 4.16 -1.53 -16.97
CA ALA A 523 3.36 -0.82 -17.96
C ALA A 523 3.63 0.69 -17.91
N GLY A 524 4.05 1.26 -19.03
CA GLY A 524 4.43 2.67 -19.09
C GLY A 524 5.79 2.98 -18.41
N LYS A 525 6.04 4.25 -18.10
CA LYS A 525 7.27 4.70 -17.42
C LYS A 525 7.10 4.68 -15.91
N ILE A 526 7.33 3.56 -15.28
CA ILE A 526 7.32 3.43 -13.83
C ILE A 526 8.74 3.52 -13.28
N MET A 527 8.92 4.29 -12.22
CA MET A 527 10.20 4.50 -11.56
C MET A 527 10.13 3.99 -10.12
N THR A 528 11.05 3.12 -9.76
CA THR A 528 11.20 2.56 -8.42
C THR A 528 12.01 3.45 -7.49
N MET A 529 12.63 4.52 -8.03
CA MET A 529 13.28 5.58 -7.29
C MET A 529 12.67 6.93 -7.67
N PRO A 530 11.72 7.47 -6.86
CA PRO A 530 11.16 8.80 -7.08
C PRO A 530 12.20 9.91 -6.97
N GLY A 531 11.95 11.05 -7.60
CA GLY A 531 12.75 12.26 -7.40
C GLY A 531 12.00 13.26 -6.54
N LEU A 532 12.73 14.16 -5.88
CA LEU A 532 12.13 15.31 -5.23
C LEU A 532 11.46 16.23 -6.27
N PRO A 533 10.31 16.85 -5.95
CA PRO A 533 9.68 17.86 -6.79
C PRO A 533 10.49 19.16 -6.80
N LYS A 534 10.05 20.14 -7.58
CA LYS A 534 10.69 21.45 -7.63
C LYS A 534 10.70 22.15 -6.26
N HIS A 535 9.63 22.02 -5.50
CA HIS A 535 9.48 22.50 -4.12
C HIS A 535 9.06 21.32 -3.26
N PRO A 536 10.01 20.60 -2.65
CA PRO A 536 9.72 19.48 -1.77
C PRO A 536 9.24 19.96 -0.39
N SER A 537 8.44 19.13 0.28
CA SER A 537 8.00 19.41 1.65
C SER A 537 9.15 19.65 2.63
N ALA A 538 10.34 19.10 2.32
CA ALA A 538 11.56 19.33 3.08
C ALA A 538 11.95 20.81 3.21
N GLU A 539 11.51 21.69 2.30
CA GLU A 539 11.78 23.14 2.38
C GLU A 539 10.98 23.84 3.48
N SER A 540 9.88 23.25 3.95
CA SER A 540 8.97 23.81 4.96
C SER A 540 8.99 23.05 6.29
N ILE A 541 9.59 21.87 6.33
CA ILE A 541 9.74 21.08 7.57
C ILE A 541 10.93 21.63 8.35
N ASP A 542 10.71 21.96 9.63
CA ASP A 542 11.73 22.52 10.52
C ASP A 542 11.54 22.02 11.96
N ILE A 543 12.44 22.39 12.84
CA ILE A 543 12.41 22.10 14.26
C ILE A 543 12.62 23.38 15.06
N ASP A 544 11.75 23.68 16.02
CA ASP A 544 11.87 24.85 16.88
C ASP A 544 12.95 24.69 17.98
N GLU A 545 13.24 25.77 18.69
CA GLU A 545 14.25 25.78 19.77
C GLU A 545 13.92 24.82 20.94
N LYS A 546 12.67 24.36 21.05
CA LYS A 546 12.21 23.41 22.06
C LYS A 546 12.21 21.97 21.55
N GLY A 547 12.64 21.75 20.31
CA GLY A 547 12.63 20.44 19.69
C GLY A 547 11.28 20.01 19.09
N ASN A 548 10.31 20.93 18.97
CA ASN A 548 9.05 20.61 18.30
C ASN A 548 9.19 20.68 16.80
N ILE A 549 8.65 19.68 16.12
CA ILE A 549 8.62 19.65 14.66
C ILE A 549 7.52 20.60 14.16
N VAL A 550 7.83 21.36 13.13
CA VAL A 550 6.91 22.27 12.44
C VAL A 550 6.91 21.98 10.94
N GLY A 551 5.80 22.27 10.27
CA GLY A 551 5.69 22.11 8.81
C GLY A 551 5.59 20.67 8.31
N ILE A 552 5.40 19.69 9.20
CA ILE A 552 5.26 18.29 8.78
C ILE A 552 3.84 17.96 8.30
N PHE A 553 2.92 18.89 8.39
CA PHE A 553 1.56 18.87 7.76
C PHE A 553 0.70 20.01 8.32
#